data_96395737d87338b6cb04658d1752b31b
#
_entry.id   96395737d87338b6cb04658d1752b31b
#
_cell.length_a   1.000
_cell.length_b   1.000
_cell.length_c   1.000
_cell.angle_alpha   90.00
_cell.angle_beta   90.00
_cell.angle_gamma   90.00
#
_symmetry.space_group_name_H-M   'P 1'
#
loop_
_entity.id
_entity.type
_entity.pdbx_description
1 polymer ?
#
loop_
_entity_poly.entity_id
_entity_poly.type
_entity_poly.pdbx_seq_one_letter_code
_entity_poly.pdbx_strand_id
1 'polypeptide(L)'
;LDKIILFSIKNKLFVGFMTLMLIFWGVWSATRLPIDAVPDITNNQVQIITSTPTLASQEVEQLVTFPIEQAIANIPGLEETRSISRFGLSVITAVFSEDMDIYFARQLVNEKLKEAQEQIPQGIGSPELSPVSTGLGEVYQYIIRPTEQSKNKYSAKDLRTMQDWIVARQLYGTKGIAEINSFGGELKQYEVVIDPDRLRAMGVSVSDIFTALEQNNQNTGGAYI
;
A
#
# COMPACT_ATOMS: atom_id res chain seq x y z
N LEU A 1 46.51 23.75 28.47
CA LEU A 1 47.00 23.13 27.22
C LEU A 1 48.32 22.42 27.46
N ASP A 2 49.31 23.05 28.12
CA ASP A 2 50.66 22.49 28.37
C ASP A 2 50.65 21.15 29.11
N LYS A 3 49.77 20.95 30.12
CA LYS A 3 49.63 19.70 30.83
C LYS A 3 49.15 18.54 29.95
N ILE A 4 48.28 18.80 28.98
CA ILE A 4 47.78 17.80 28.03
C ILE A 4 48.87 17.40 27.05
N ILE A 5 49.62 18.38 26.55
CA ILE A 5 50.75 18.17 25.64
C ILE A 5 51.84 17.35 26.34
N LEU A 6 52.23 17.72 27.57
CA LEU A 6 53.23 16.99 28.35
C LEU A 6 52.76 15.56 28.69
N PHE A 7 51.50 15.36 29.00
CA PHE A 7 50.93 14.03 29.23
C PHE A 7 51.01 13.15 27.96
N SER A 8 50.64 13.74 26.80
CA SER A 8 50.69 13.02 25.52
C SER A 8 52.11 12.62 25.11
N ILE A 9 53.08 13.50 25.33
CA ILE A 9 54.49 13.22 25.03
C ILE A 9 55.05 12.16 26.01
N LYS A 10 54.66 12.20 27.26
CA LYS A 10 55.15 11.28 28.29
C LYS A 10 54.54 9.87 28.17
N ASN A 11 53.27 9.77 27.70
CA ASN A 11 52.53 8.52 27.62
C ASN A 11 52.23 8.13 26.14
N LYS A 12 53.26 8.04 25.30
CA LYS A 12 53.15 7.77 23.88
C LYS A 12 52.36 6.49 23.57
N LEU A 13 52.54 5.40 24.33
CA LEU A 13 51.84 4.15 24.13
C LEU A 13 50.34 4.28 24.42
N PHE A 14 49.97 5.02 25.46
CA PHE A 14 48.56 5.24 25.80
C PHE A 14 47.86 6.07 24.73
N VAL A 15 48.47 7.13 24.24
CA VAL A 15 47.94 7.96 23.16
C VAL A 15 47.82 7.16 21.88
N GLY A 16 48.85 6.37 21.53
CA GLY A 16 48.83 5.48 20.38
C GLY A 16 47.67 4.47 20.45
N PHE A 17 47.48 3.84 21.60
CA PHE A 17 46.36 2.91 21.80
C PHE A 17 45.00 3.59 21.66
N MET A 18 44.81 4.75 22.27
CA MET A 18 43.56 5.55 22.14
C MET A 18 43.30 5.96 20.70
N THR A 19 44.33 6.36 19.95
CA THR A 19 44.19 6.72 18.54
C THR A 19 43.76 5.51 17.69
N LEU A 20 44.41 4.35 17.92
CA LEU A 20 44.02 3.11 17.23
C LEU A 20 42.57 2.71 17.55
N MET A 21 42.14 2.83 18.80
CA MET A 21 40.77 2.56 19.22
C MET A 21 39.76 3.47 18.53
N LEU A 22 40.08 4.78 18.41
CA LEU A 22 39.25 5.73 17.71
C LEU A 22 39.14 5.43 16.20
N ILE A 23 40.27 5.06 15.56
CA ILE A 23 40.28 4.66 14.16
C ILE A 23 39.42 3.42 13.97
N PHE A 24 39.59 2.40 14.81
CA PHE A 24 38.79 1.18 14.74
C PHE A 24 37.28 1.47 14.91
N TRP A 25 36.93 2.30 15.91
CA TRP A 25 35.56 2.72 16.14
C TRP A 25 34.98 3.50 14.94
N GLY A 26 35.80 4.44 14.38
CA GLY A 26 35.40 5.24 13.22
C GLY A 26 35.12 4.36 11.99
N VAL A 27 36.01 3.42 11.68
CA VAL A 27 35.82 2.46 10.59
C VAL A 27 34.59 1.59 10.82
N TRP A 28 34.44 1.06 12.04
CA TRP A 28 33.27 0.25 12.37
C TRP A 28 31.95 1.04 12.31
N SER A 29 31.95 2.29 12.74
CA SER A 29 30.78 3.18 12.62
C SER A 29 30.47 3.51 11.16
N ALA A 30 31.51 3.79 10.35
CA ALA A 30 31.34 4.08 8.93
C ALA A 30 30.71 2.91 8.15
N THR A 31 31.07 1.66 8.51
CA THR A 31 30.46 0.46 7.85
C THR A 31 28.99 0.24 8.21
N ARG A 32 28.48 0.92 9.21
CA ARG A 32 27.09 0.84 9.66
C ARG A 32 26.24 2.05 9.28
N LEU A 33 26.83 3.05 8.64
CA LEU A 33 26.04 4.15 8.12
C LEU A 33 25.10 3.62 7.02
N PRO A 34 23.78 3.81 7.13
CA PRO A 34 22.88 3.59 6.01
C PRO A 34 23.21 4.66 4.96
N ILE A 35 23.75 4.22 3.82
CA ILE A 35 24.04 5.10 2.71
C ILE A 35 22.95 4.85 1.68
N ASP A 36 21.98 5.74 1.62
CA ASP A 36 21.01 5.78 0.54
C ASP A 36 21.61 6.54 -0.65
N ALA A 37 21.45 6.00 -1.85
CA ALA A 37 21.96 6.62 -3.08
C ALA A 37 21.29 7.97 -3.36
N VAL A 38 20.05 8.15 -2.89
CA VAL A 38 19.29 9.40 -2.92
C VAL A 38 18.65 9.56 -1.55
N PRO A 39 18.79 10.72 -0.87
CA PRO A 39 18.12 10.94 0.40
C PRO A 39 16.60 10.85 0.21
N ASP A 40 15.93 10.09 1.05
CA ASP A 40 14.48 10.05 1.08
C ASP A 40 13.97 11.34 1.72
N ILE A 41 13.44 12.23 0.88
CA ILE A 41 12.81 13.50 1.30
C ILE A 41 11.29 13.37 1.38
N THR A 42 10.75 12.16 1.35
CA THR A 42 9.32 11.94 1.46
C THR A 42 8.87 12.25 2.87
N ASN A 43 7.87 13.10 3.00
CA ASN A 43 7.27 13.40 4.29
C ASN A 43 6.71 12.13 4.93
N ASN A 44 6.68 12.10 6.26
CA ASN A 44 6.04 11.04 7.01
C ASN A 44 4.52 11.08 6.78
N GLN A 45 4.01 10.27 5.84
CA GLN A 45 2.64 10.37 5.35
C GLN A 45 1.90 9.03 5.31
N VAL A 46 0.60 9.13 5.55
CA VAL A 46 -0.34 8.01 5.42
C VAL A 46 -1.36 8.37 4.34
N GLN A 47 -1.50 7.52 3.34
CA GLN A 47 -2.50 7.68 2.29
C GLN A 47 -3.71 6.79 2.53
N ILE A 48 -4.88 7.36 2.33
CA ILE A 48 -6.18 6.69 2.40
C ILE A 48 -6.79 6.76 1.01
N ILE A 49 -7.15 5.62 0.46
CA ILE A 49 -7.76 5.51 -0.87
C ILE A 49 -9.15 4.90 -0.72
N THR A 50 -10.14 5.53 -1.33
CA THR A 50 -11.51 4.99 -1.37
C THR A 50 -11.99 4.96 -2.80
N SER A 51 -12.29 3.76 -3.31
CA SER A 51 -12.88 3.57 -4.62
C SER A 51 -14.41 3.66 -4.54
N THR A 52 -14.98 4.56 -5.34
CA THR A 52 -16.43 4.87 -5.36
C THR A 52 -16.93 4.96 -6.80
N PRO A 53 -16.97 3.86 -7.56
CA PRO A 53 -17.04 3.85 -9.01
C PRO A 53 -18.28 4.52 -9.64
N THR A 54 -19.31 4.81 -8.85
CA THR A 54 -20.57 5.40 -9.34
C THR A 54 -20.77 6.87 -8.98
N LEU A 55 -19.91 7.45 -8.14
CA LEU A 55 -20.10 8.80 -7.61
C LEU A 55 -19.40 9.88 -8.45
N ALA A 56 -20.08 11.00 -8.67
CA ALA A 56 -19.46 12.20 -9.22
C ALA A 56 -18.48 12.84 -8.21
N SER A 57 -17.51 13.63 -8.68
CA SER A 57 -16.46 14.20 -7.83
C SER A 57 -16.99 14.97 -6.61
N GLN A 58 -18.09 15.71 -6.79
CA GLN A 58 -18.72 16.46 -5.69
C GLN A 58 -19.38 15.54 -4.65
N GLU A 59 -19.98 14.45 -5.10
CA GLU A 59 -20.57 13.45 -4.21
C GLU A 59 -19.49 12.67 -3.45
N VAL A 60 -18.38 12.34 -4.13
CA VAL A 60 -17.20 11.73 -3.49
C VAL A 60 -16.68 12.63 -2.37
N GLU A 61 -16.57 13.93 -2.64
CA GLU A 61 -16.14 14.91 -1.65
C GLU A 61 -17.06 14.93 -0.42
N GLN A 62 -18.36 15.08 -0.64
CA GLN A 62 -19.32 15.24 0.44
C GLN A 62 -19.58 13.98 1.25
N LEU A 63 -19.66 12.82 0.57
CA LEU A 63 -20.08 11.57 1.19
C LEU A 63 -18.91 10.72 1.70
N VAL A 64 -17.70 10.93 1.19
CA VAL A 64 -16.54 10.09 1.48
C VAL A 64 -15.36 10.89 2.00
N THR A 65 -14.88 11.89 1.23
CA THR A 65 -13.67 12.62 1.57
C THR A 65 -13.84 13.42 2.86
N PHE A 66 -14.89 14.21 2.95
CA PHE A 66 -15.15 15.08 4.10
C PHE A 66 -15.36 14.32 5.42
N PRO A 67 -16.16 13.24 5.50
CA PRO A 67 -16.26 12.44 6.72
C PRO A 67 -14.92 11.86 7.18
N ILE A 68 -14.08 11.40 6.24
CA ILE A 68 -12.76 10.87 6.58
C ILE A 68 -11.85 11.99 7.10
N GLU A 69 -11.79 13.14 6.42
CA GLU A 69 -11.01 14.30 6.87
C GLU A 69 -11.40 14.73 8.28
N GLN A 70 -12.69 14.81 8.56
CA GLN A 70 -13.17 15.15 9.90
C GLN A 70 -12.74 14.13 10.96
N ALA A 71 -12.79 12.84 10.64
CA ALA A 71 -12.41 11.79 11.58
C ALA A 71 -10.93 11.82 11.92
N ILE A 72 -10.07 12.13 10.94
CA ILE A 72 -8.60 12.15 11.14
C ILE A 72 -8.07 13.50 11.65
N ALA A 73 -8.84 14.59 11.55
CA ALA A 73 -8.38 15.94 11.86
C ALA A 73 -7.78 16.12 13.27
N ASN A 74 -8.20 15.31 14.24
CA ASN A 74 -7.75 15.40 15.62
C ASN A 74 -6.69 14.39 16.00
N ILE A 75 -6.05 13.72 15.03
CA ILE A 75 -4.96 12.77 15.31
C ILE A 75 -3.73 13.56 15.78
N PRO A 76 -3.13 13.19 16.92
CA PRO A 76 -1.90 13.83 17.40
C PRO A 76 -0.78 13.73 16.35
N GLY A 77 -0.02 14.80 16.18
CA GLY A 77 1.10 14.84 15.24
C GLY A 77 0.71 15.00 13.76
N LEU A 78 -0.57 15.14 13.45
CA LEU A 78 -1.02 15.49 12.10
C LEU A 78 -0.68 16.98 11.83
N GLU A 79 0.10 17.23 10.79
CA GLU A 79 0.54 18.57 10.39
C GLU A 79 -0.29 19.12 9.22
N GLU A 80 -0.58 18.26 8.24
CA GLU A 80 -1.29 18.65 7.04
C GLU A 80 -2.16 17.51 6.51
N THR A 81 -3.32 17.85 5.97
CA THR A 81 -4.17 16.91 5.21
C THR A 81 -4.40 17.47 3.82
N ARG A 82 -4.14 16.66 2.81
CA ARG A 82 -4.39 16.95 1.39
C ARG A 82 -5.34 15.91 0.84
N SER A 83 -6.36 16.34 0.12
CA SER A 83 -7.31 15.42 -0.49
C SER A 83 -7.51 15.70 -1.98
N ILE A 84 -7.85 14.66 -2.71
CA ILE A 84 -8.22 14.72 -4.12
C ILE A 84 -9.48 13.90 -4.30
N SER A 85 -10.59 14.57 -4.65
CA SER A 85 -11.86 13.94 -4.99
C SER A 85 -12.06 13.98 -6.49
N ARG A 86 -12.13 12.81 -7.11
CA ARG A 86 -12.39 12.63 -8.56
C ARG A 86 -13.57 11.70 -8.76
N PHE A 87 -14.06 11.62 -10.01
CA PHE A 87 -15.08 10.64 -10.37
C PHE A 87 -14.62 9.23 -9.97
N GLY A 88 -15.37 8.61 -9.08
CA GLY A 88 -15.11 7.26 -8.62
C GLY A 88 -13.93 7.06 -7.67
N LEU A 89 -13.26 8.12 -7.19
CA LEU A 89 -12.05 7.99 -6.38
C LEU A 89 -11.88 9.13 -5.39
N SER A 90 -11.62 8.79 -4.13
CA SER A 90 -11.11 9.67 -3.09
C SER A 90 -9.70 9.26 -2.69
N VAL A 91 -8.78 10.20 -2.65
CA VAL A 91 -7.42 10.01 -2.13
C VAL A 91 -7.14 11.08 -1.10
N ILE A 92 -6.83 10.67 0.13
CA ILE A 92 -6.50 11.58 1.23
C ILE A 92 -5.09 11.25 1.70
N THR A 93 -4.24 12.27 1.77
CA THR A 93 -2.87 12.16 2.26
C THR A 93 -2.78 12.92 3.57
N ALA A 94 -2.54 12.22 4.65
CA ALA A 94 -2.30 12.75 5.98
C ALA A 94 -0.80 12.80 6.24
N VAL A 95 -0.25 14.00 6.45
CA VAL A 95 1.17 14.25 6.72
C VAL A 95 1.37 14.42 8.21
N PHE A 96 2.29 13.66 8.76
CA PHE A 96 2.63 13.65 10.18
C PHE A 96 4.01 14.24 10.43
N SER A 97 4.26 14.67 11.66
CA SER A 97 5.55 15.16 12.09
C SER A 97 6.65 14.08 11.91
N GLU A 98 7.88 14.51 11.63
CA GLU A 98 9.01 13.61 11.39
C GLU A 98 9.35 12.75 12.63
N ASP A 99 9.05 13.24 13.84
CA ASP A 99 9.29 12.54 15.10
C ASP A 99 8.31 11.38 15.35
N MET A 100 7.21 11.29 14.59
CA MET A 100 6.20 10.27 14.75
C MET A 100 6.57 8.98 14.01
N ASP A 101 6.45 7.84 14.67
CA ASP A 101 6.57 6.55 14.00
C ASP A 101 5.43 6.35 13.00
N ILE A 102 5.77 6.04 11.73
CA ILE A 102 4.81 5.89 10.64
C ILE A 102 3.80 4.76 10.90
N TYR A 103 4.23 3.67 11.54
CA TYR A 103 3.33 2.56 11.84
C TYR A 103 2.34 2.91 12.94
N PHE A 104 2.77 3.71 13.91
CA PHE A 104 1.88 4.25 14.94
C PHE A 104 0.88 5.24 14.35
N ALA A 105 1.31 6.16 13.47
CA ALA A 105 0.44 7.05 12.72
C ALA A 105 -0.61 6.26 11.93
N ARG A 106 -0.22 5.20 11.22
CA ARG A 106 -1.13 4.31 10.50
C ARG A 106 -2.14 3.62 11.40
N GLN A 107 -1.72 3.20 12.58
CA GLN A 107 -2.64 2.60 13.55
C GLN A 107 -3.72 3.59 13.98
N LEU A 108 -3.34 4.81 14.33
CA LEU A 108 -4.29 5.87 14.72
C LEU A 108 -5.25 6.22 13.58
N VAL A 109 -4.72 6.35 12.36
CA VAL A 109 -5.56 6.58 11.17
C VAL A 109 -6.53 5.43 10.97
N ASN A 110 -6.08 4.18 11.08
CA ASN A 110 -6.95 3.01 10.91
C ASN A 110 -8.08 2.93 11.95
N GLU A 111 -7.81 3.35 13.19
CA GLU A 111 -8.83 3.45 14.23
C GLU A 111 -9.89 4.51 13.86
N LYS A 112 -9.44 5.67 13.39
CA LYS A 112 -10.33 6.75 12.95
C LYS A 112 -11.11 6.44 11.67
N LEU A 113 -10.52 5.66 10.76
CA LEU A 113 -11.21 5.21 9.56
C LEU A 113 -12.43 4.32 9.87
N LYS A 114 -12.37 3.53 10.93
CA LYS A 114 -13.54 2.72 11.37
C LYS A 114 -14.70 3.61 11.80
N GLU A 115 -14.42 4.70 12.52
CA GLU A 115 -15.43 5.68 12.90
C GLU A 115 -16.00 6.40 11.66
N ALA A 116 -15.13 6.78 10.71
CA ALA A 116 -15.55 7.41 9.46
C ALA A 116 -16.39 6.47 8.59
N GLN A 117 -16.07 5.19 8.56
CA GLN A 117 -16.78 4.20 7.76
C GLN A 117 -18.26 4.04 8.18
N GLU A 118 -18.58 4.25 9.44
CA GLU A 118 -19.97 4.25 9.94
C GLU A 118 -20.79 5.45 9.41
N GLN A 119 -20.11 6.55 9.03
CA GLN A 119 -20.72 7.75 8.47
C GLN A 119 -20.87 7.70 6.95
N ILE A 120 -20.09 6.83 6.28
CA ILE A 120 -20.16 6.64 4.84
C ILE A 120 -21.35 5.74 4.50
N PRO A 121 -22.25 6.13 3.58
CA PRO A 121 -23.40 5.30 3.22
C PRO A 121 -22.96 3.94 2.67
N GLN A 122 -23.68 2.89 3.06
CA GLN A 122 -23.37 1.52 2.65
C GLN A 122 -23.42 1.36 1.12
N GLY A 123 -22.47 0.60 0.57
CA GLY A 123 -22.42 0.29 -0.87
C GLY A 123 -21.72 1.34 -1.74
N ILE A 124 -21.29 2.47 -1.18
CA ILE A 124 -20.58 3.51 -1.92
C ILE A 124 -19.10 3.17 -2.11
N GLY A 125 -18.45 2.69 -1.06
CA GLY A 125 -17.04 2.32 -1.05
C GLY A 125 -16.55 2.08 0.37
N SER A 126 -15.37 1.49 0.49
CA SER A 126 -14.70 1.28 1.77
C SER A 126 -13.33 1.97 1.73
N PRO A 127 -13.00 2.81 2.73
CA PRO A 127 -11.69 3.44 2.81
C PRO A 127 -10.62 2.40 3.17
N GLU A 128 -9.52 2.42 2.44
CA GLU A 128 -8.38 1.53 2.64
C GLU A 128 -7.10 2.34 2.80
N LEU A 129 -6.21 1.87 3.67
CA LEU A 129 -4.89 2.47 3.82
C LEU A 129 -3.97 1.98 2.70
N SER A 130 -3.40 2.91 1.96
CA SER A 130 -2.31 2.59 1.03
C SER A 130 -1.10 2.04 1.79
N PRO A 131 -0.31 1.14 1.21
CA PRO A 131 0.95 0.70 1.82
C PRO A 131 1.88 1.87 2.15
N VAL A 132 2.81 1.64 3.09
CA VAL A 132 3.89 2.60 3.32
C VAL A 132 4.79 2.59 2.10
N SER A 133 4.64 3.61 1.25
CA SER A 133 5.52 3.81 0.09
C SER A 133 6.16 5.19 0.18
N THR A 134 7.47 5.22 -0.01
CA THR A 134 8.21 6.45 -0.24
C THR A 134 8.37 6.64 -1.75
N GLY A 135 8.77 7.83 -2.20
CA GLY A 135 9.08 8.06 -3.61
C GLY A 135 10.17 7.13 -4.17
N LEU A 136 10.92 6.47 -3.28
CA LEU A 136 11.92 5.45 -3.58
C LEU A 136 11.39 4.01 -3.40
N GLY A 137 10.11 3.84 -3.12
CA GLY A 137 9.49 2.54 -2.82
C GLY A 137 9.40 1.57 -4.01
N GLU A 138 9.55 2.07 -5.24
CA GLU A 138 9.62 1.22 -6.43
C GLU A 138 11.00 0.57 -6.54
N VAL A 139 11.17 -0.57 -5.88
CA VAL A 139 12.46 -1.27 -5.80
C VAL A 139 12.79 -1.99 -7.10
N TYR A 140 11.79 -2.51 -7.81
CA TYR A 140 12.00 -3.31 -9.01
C TYR A 140 10.81 -3.23 -9.97
N GLN A 141 11.07 -2.98 -11.23
CA GLN A 141 10.08 -2.99 -12.30
C GLN A 141 10.43 -4.11 -13.30
N TYR A 142 9.43 -4.87 -13.72
CA TYR A 142 9.58 -5.90 -14.73
C TYR A 142 8.40 -5.92 -15.70
N ILE A 143 8.62 -6.49 -16.88
CA ILE A 143 7.62 -6.61 -17.93
C ILE A 143 7.40 -8.09 -18.24
N ILE A 144 6.14 -8.53 -18.20
CA ILE A 144 5.73 -9.84 -18.67
C ILE A 144 5.34 -9.73 -20.13
N ARG A 145 6.06 -10.46 -20.98
CA ARG A 145 5.77 -10.53 -22.42
C ARG A 145 5.91 -11.96 -22.93
N PRO A 146 5.12 -12.37 -23.94
CA PRO A 146 5.32 -13.66 -24.57
C PRO A 146 6.65 -13.67 -25.33
N THR A 147 7.27 -14.84 -25.44
CA THR A 147 8.40 -15.05 -26.34
C THR A 147 7.94 -15.03 -27.78
N GLU A 148 8.83 -14.82 -28.75
CA GLU A 148 8.48 -14.83 -30.18
C GLU A 148 7.76 -16.12 -30.61
N GLN A 149 8.12 -17.26 -30.01
CA GLN A 149 7.50 -18.56 -30.28
C GLN A 149 6.08 -18.70 -29.70
N SER A 150 5.74 -17.92 -28.68
CA SER A 150 4.46 -17.98 -27.97
C SER A 150 3.57 -16.74 -28.16
N LYS A 151 3.98 -15.83 -29.05
CA LYS A 151 3.33 -14.54 -29.27
C LYS A 151 1.84 -14.63 -29.58
N ASN A 152 1.44 -15.67 -30.32
CA ASN A 152 0.04 -15.92 -30.69
C ASN A 152 -0.70 -16.81 -29.67
N LYS A 153 -0.04 -17.29 -28.62
CA LYS A 153 -0.62 -18.23 -27.65
C LYS A 153 -1.24 -17.51 -26.44
N TYR A 154 -0.70 -16.36 -26.06
CA TYR A 154 -1.10 -15.63 -24.86
C TYR A 154 -1.60 -14.24 -25.22
N SER A 155 -2.84 -13.94 -24.83
CA SER A 155 -3.44 -12.60 -24.94
C SER A 155 -2.96 -11.69 -23.80
N ALA A 156 -3.25 -10.38 -23.90
CA ALA A 156 -3.00 -9.43 -22.82
C ALA A 156 -3.73 -9.81 -21.52
N LYS A 157 -4.92 -10.40 -21.65
CA LYS A 157 -5.72 -10.93 -20.55
C LYS A 157 -5.05 -12.13 -19.88
N ASP A 158 -4.46 -13.03 -20.66
CA ASP A 158 -3.76 -14.20 -20.10
C ASP A 158 -2.49 -13.79 -19.35
N LEU A 159 -1.72 -12.85 -19.89
CA LEU A 159 -0.52 -12.31 -19.23
C LEU A 159 -0.87 -11.60 -17.93
N ARG A 160 -1.95 -10.81 -17.90
CA ARG A 160 -2.43 -10.19 -16.68
C ARG A 160 -2.87 -11.23 -15.65
N THR A 161 -3.57 -12.26 -16.07
CA THR A 161 -3.98 -13.35 -15.20
C THR A 161 -2.77 -14.11 -14.63
N MET A 162 -1.73 -14.36 -15.43
CA MET A 162 -0.49 -14.97 -14.95
C MET A 162 0.22 -14.08 -13.93
N GLN A 163 0.26 -12.77 -14.17
CA GLN A 163 0.85 -11.82 -13.22
C GLN A 163 0.12 -11.88 -11.88
N ASP A 164 -1.19 -11.72 -11.87
CA ASP A 164 -1.95 -11.57 -10.63
C ASP A 164 -2.09 -12.89 -9.85
N TRP A 165 -2.19 -14.03 -10.55
CA TRP A 165 -2.46 -15.32 -9.91
C TRP A 165 -1.25 -16.21 -9.71
N ILE A 166 -0.19 -16.04 -10.47
CA ILE A 166 1.00 -16.88 -10.39
C ILE A 166 2.19 -16.07 -9.88
N VAL A 167 2.60 -15.03 -10.61
CA VAL A 167 3.85 -14.30 -10.30
C VAL A 167 3.72 -13.50 -9.01
N ALA A 168 2.68 -12.68 -8.88
CA ALA A 168 2.47 -11.87 -7.68
C ALA A 168 2.36 -12.74 -6.43
N ARG A 169 1.62 -13.86 -6.50
CA ARG A 169 1.47 -14.78 -5.36
C ARG A 169 2.78 -15.43 -4.91
N GLN A 170 3.70 -15.69 -5.81
CA GLN A 170 5.01 -16.26 -5.47
C GLN A 170 5.95 -15.19 -4.89
N LEU A 171 5.79 -13.95 -5.30
CA LEU A 171 6.60 -12.83 -4.81
C LEU A 171 6.07 -12.28 -3.46
N TYR A 172 4.77 -12.44 -3.16
CA TYR A 172 4.23 -12.10 -1.86
C TYR A 172 4.92 -12.92 -0.77
N GLY A 173 5.34 -12.25 0.30
CA GLY A 173 6.10 -12.87 1.38
C GLY A 173 7.62 -12.84 1.20
N THR A 174 8.13 -12.35 0.08
CA THR A 174 9.56 -12.06 -0.06
C THR A 174 9.93 -10.90 0.87
N LYS A 175 10.95 -11.12 1.70
CA LYS A 175 11.39 -10.11 2.67
C LYS A 175 11.78 -8.81 1.97
N GLY A 176 11.18 -7.70 2.41
CA GLY A 176 11.43 -6.37 1.86
C GLY A 176 10.45 -5.94 0.75
N ILE A 177 9.52 -6.80 0.33
CA ILE A 177 8.45 -6.45 -0.61
C ILE A 177 7.17 -6.17 0.19
N ALA A 178 6.68 -4.93 0.13
CA ALA A 178 5.44 -4.52 0.77
C ALA A 178 4.23 -4.78 -0.14
N GLU A 179 4.38 -4.51 -1.44
CA GLU A 179 3.29 -4.60 -2.41
C GLU A 179 3.81 -4.92 -3.81
N ILE A 180 2.94 -5.51 -4.65
CA ILE A 180 3.21 -5.80 -6.05
C ILE A 180 2.07 -5.21 -6.87
N ASN A 181 2.37 -4.14 -7.60
CA ASN A 181 1.42 -3.45 -8.45
C ASN A 181 1.55 -3.87 -9.90
N SER A 182 0.42 -3.98 -10.59
CA SER A 182 0.37 -4.39 -11.99
C SER A 182 -0.28 -3.30 -12.84
N PHE A 183 0.42 -2.82 -13.86
CA PHE A 183 -0.10 -1.88 -14.83
C PHE A 183 -0.28 -2.56 -16.19
N GLY A 184 -1.37 -2.23 -16.89
CA GLY A 184 -1.66 -2.77 -18.21
C GLY A 184 -2.27 -4.17 -18.19
N GLY A 185 -2.50 -4.70 -19.39
CA GLY A 185 -3.24 -5.93 -19.58
C GLY A 185 -4.76 -5.74 -19.43
N GLU A 186 -5.51 -6.81 -19.68
CA GLU A 186 -6.95 -6.86 -19.51
C GLU A 186 -7.33 -7.74 -18.33
N LEU A 187 -8.14 -7.21 -17.40
CA LEU A 187 -8.63 -7.98 -16.27
C LEU A 187 -9.64 -9.04 -16.76
N LYS A 188 -9.39 -10.30 -16.42
CA LYS A 188 -10.33 -11.38 -16.70
C LYS A 188 -11.54 -11.27 -15.79
N GLN A 189 -12.71 -11.11 -16.38
CA GLN A 189 -14.00 -11.07 -15.70
C GLN A 189 -14.90 -12.20 -16.19
N TYR A 190 -15.77 -12.68 -15.31
CA TYR A 190 -16.85 -13.60 -15.65
C TYR A 190 -18.15 -12.81 -15.56
N GLU A 191 -18.79 -12.62 -16.71
CA GLU A 191 -20.04 -11.86 -16.82
C GLU A 191 -21.23 -12.82 -16.92
N VAL A 192 -22.23 -12.58 -16.09
CA VAL A 192 -23.52 -13.28 -16.18
C VAL A 192 -24.52 -12.36 -16.86
N VAL A 193 -24.75 -12.59 -18.14
CA VAL A 193 -25.71 -11.81 -18.92
C VAL A 193 -27.11 -12.38 -18.75
N ILE A 194 -28.02 -11.56 -18.28
CA ILE A 194 -29.41 -11.93 -17.98
C ILE A 194 -30.30 -11.45 -19.15
N ASP A 195 -31.17 -12.35 -19.64
CA ASP A 195 -32.21 -12.03 -20.59
C ASP A 195 -33.52 -11.74 -19.85
N PRO A 196 -34.03 -10.50 -19.83
CA PRO A 196 -35.23 -10.13 -19.08
C PRO A 196 -36.50 -10.82 -19.57
N ASP A 197 -36.60 -11.16 -20.86
CA ASP A 197 -37.79 -11.79 -21.41
C ASP A 197 -37.85 -13.27 -21.02
N ARG A 198 -36.71 -13.94 -20.97
CA ARG A 198 -36.61 -15.31 -20.42
C ARG A 198 -36.93 -15.36 -18.95
N LEU A 199 -36.48 -14.39 -18.17
CA LEU A 199 -36.80 -14.32 -16.73
C LEU A 199 -38.31 -14.21 -16.52
N ARG A 200 -38.98 -13.33 -17.26
CA ARG A 200 -40.44 -13.18 -17.20
C ARG A 200 -41.16 -14.46 -17.60
N ALA A 201 -40.73 -15.09 -18.70
CA ALA A 201 -41.33 -16.33 -19.18
C ALA A 201 -41.18 -17.47 -18.17
N MET A 202 -40.12 -17.51 -17.40
CA MET A 202 -39.84 -18.53 -16.36
C MET A 202 -40.38 -18.16 -14.97
N GLY A 203 -40.88 -16.94 -14.79
CA GLY A 203 -41.32 -16.46 -13.46
C GLY A 203 -40.19 -16.32 -12.43
N VAL A 204 -38.93 -16.12 -12.88
CA VAL A 204 -37.74 -15.98 -12.09
C VAL A 204 -37.38 -14.52 -11.93
N SER A 205 -37.07 -14.10 -10.71
CA SER A 205 -36.60 -12.74 -10.43
C SER A 205 -35.06 -12.63 -10.57
N VAL A 206 -34.56 -11.40 -10.73
CA VAL A 206 -33.12 -11.14 -10.71
C VAL A 206 -32.52 -11.54 -9.37
N SER A 207 -33.26 -11.34 -8.26
CA SER A 207 -32.85 -11.75 -6.92
C SER A 207 -32.63 -13.25 -6.78
N ASP A 208 -33.47 -14.06 -7.46
CA ASP A 208 -33.32 -15.52 -7.43
C ASP A 208 -32.02 -15.96 -8.11
N ILE A 209 -31.59 -15.24 -9.18
CA ILE A 209 -30.30 -15.50 -9.82
C ILE A 209 -29.13 -15.15 -8.89
N PHE A 210 -29.17 -13.99 -8.23
CA PHE A 210 -28.15 -13.64 -7.25
C PHE A 210 -28.04 -14.68 -6.13
N THR A 211 -29.18 -15.09 -5.58
CA THR A 211 -29.23 -16.13 -4.54
C THR A 211 -28.66 -17.46 -5.03
N ALA A 212 -29.00 -17.85 -6.26
CA ALA A 212 -28.48 -19.08 -6.86
C ALA A 212 -26.96 -19.00 -7.10
N LEU A 213 -26.44 -17.86 -7.54
CA LEU A 213 -25.00 -17.65 -7.74
C LEU A 213 -24.24 -17.70 -6.41
N GLU A 214 -24.76 -17.05 -5.37
CA GLU A 214 -24.16 -17.10 -4.02
C GLU A 214 -24.13 -18.53 -3.46
N GLN A 215 -25.23 -19.24 -3.53
CA GLN A 215 -25.33 -20.61 -3.01
C GLN A 215 -24.46 -21.61 -3.77
N ASN A 216 -24.28 -21.44 -5.08
CA ASN A 216 -23.48 -22.36 -5.89
C ASN A 216 -21.98 -22.00 -5.95
N ASN A 217 -21.59 -20.81 -5.48
CA ASN A 217 -20.18 -20.37 -5.41
C ASN A 217 -19.59 -20.41 -3.98
N GLN A 218 -20.31 -20.95 -3.01
CA GLN A 218 -19.76 -21.12 -1.68
C GLN A 218 -18.75 -22.28 -1.66
N ASN A 219 -17.56 -22.01 -1.13
CA ASN A 219 -16.59 -23.06 -0.84
C ASN A 219 -17.15 -23.94 0.28
N THR A 220 -17.74 -25.06 -0.08
CA THR A 220 -18.07 -26.11 0.87
C THR A 220 -16.76 -26.83 1.22
N GLY A 221 -16.31 -26.68 2.47
CA GLY A 221 -15.19 -27.44 3.00
C GLY A 221 -15.54 -28.93 2.90
N GLY A 222 -14.78 -29.67 2.08
CA GLY A 222 -14.89 -31.11 2.00
C GLY A 222 -14.55 -31.71 3.37
N ALA A 223 -15.43 -32.57 3.88
CA ALA A 223 -15.11 -33.35 5.06
C ALA A 223 -13.89 -34.23 4.76
N TYR A 224 -12.94 -34.27 5.71
CA TYR A 224 -11.88 -35.25 5.69
C TYR A 224 -12.52 -36.65 5.77
N ILE A 225 -12.20 -37.46 4.77
CA ILE A 225 -12.41 -38.93 4.83
C ILE A 225 -11.13 -39.55 5.35
#